data_a183a28ade5c8d7bdc185ae856b2235f
#
_entry.id   a183a28ade5c8d7bdc185ae856b2235f
#
_cell.length_a   1.000
_cell.length_b   1.000
_cell.length_c   1.000
_cell.angle_alpha   90.00
_cell.angle_beta   90.00
_cell.angle_gamma   90.00
#
_symmetry.space_group_name_H-M   'P 1'
#
loop_
_entity.id
_entity.type
_entity.pdbx_description
1 polymer ?
#
loop_
_entity_poly.entity_id
_entity_poly.type
_entity_poly.pdbx_seq_one_letter_code
_entity_poly.pdbx_strand_id
1 'polypeptide(L)'
;AVVDRRQNCMETVNIGDSGILLIRDDQVVWQTHPKQTGFNAPLQLSLQMDGSAIDVTPRADLCNVELCKGDVIVVGSDGLFDNVFQEEIVGMVKTIHDGNRSEQHMADDLVSLAYRNSLQSDLTTPWSVEAERAGRSYRGGKPDDITVLVCIY
;
A
#
# COMPACT_ATOMS: atom_id res chain seq x y z
N ALA A 1 8.80 -2.32 -7.74
CA ALA A 1 8.69 -3.78 -7.94
C ALA A 1 8.92 -4.13 -9.41
N VAL A 2 9.48 -5.30 -9.65
CA VAL A 2 9.68 -5.89 -10.98
C VAL A 2 9.10 -7.30 -10.97
N VAL A 3 8.24 -7.61 -11.96
CA VAL A 3 7.68 -8.95 -12.14
C VAL A 3 8.48 -9.71 -13.19
N ASP A 4 9.13 -10.80 -12.80
CA ASP A 4 9.78 -11.72 -13.71
C ASP A 4 8.86 -12.91 -14.02
N ARG A 5 8.22 -12.87 -15.20
CA ARG A 5 7.30 -13.92 -15.64
C ARG A 5 7.99 -15.26 -15.97
N ARG A 6 9.31 -15.28 -16.16
CA ARG A 6 10.03 -16.52 -16.44
C ARG A 6 10.33 -17.28 -15.16
N GLN A 7 10.54 -16.55 -14.08
CA GLN A 7 10.83 -17.12 -12.77
C GLN A 7 9.59 -17.19 -11.88
N ASN A 8 8.43 -16.69 -12.33
CA ASN A 8 7.21 -16.56 -11.54
C ASN A 8 7.47 -15.86 -10.20
N CYS A 9 8.16 -14.74 -10.23
CA CYS A 9 8.46 -14.00 -9.01
C CYS A 9 8.32 -12.49 -9.20
N MET A 10 8.14 -11.81 -8.08
CA MET A 10 8.18 -10.36 -7.96
C MET A 10 9.35 -9.96 -7.07
N GLU A 11 10.30 -9.22 -7.63
CA GLU A 11 11.35 -8.58 -6.85
C GLU A 11 10.92 -7.19 -6.43
N THR A 12 11.05 -6.88 -5.14
CA THR A 12 10.63 -5.58 -4.59
C THR A 12 11.75 -4.90 -3.84
N VAL A 13 11.76 -3.58 -3.94
CA VAL A 13 12.53 -2.69 -3.07
C VAL A 13 11.53 -1.70 -2.48
N ASN A 14 11.40 -1.64 -1.16
CA ASN A 14 10.53 -0.68 -0.50
C ASN A 14 11.31 0.23 0.45
N ILE A 15 11.05 1.53 0.32
CA ILE A 15 11.56 2.59 1.20
C ILE A 15 10.38 3.55 1.43
N GLY A 16 10.13 3.90 2.69
CA GLY A 16 9.00 4.75 3.05
C GLY A 16 7.74 3.94 3.39
N ASP A 17 6.58 4.52 3.18
CA ASP A 17 5.27 4.01 3.62
C ASP A 17 4.27 3.73 2.50
N SER A 18 4.64 3.97 1.25
CA SER A 18 3.96 3.33 0.11
C SER A 18 4.06 1.81 0.23
N GLY A 19 3.06 1.08 -0.24
CA GLY A 19 2.96 -0.35 0.02
C GLY A 19 2.54 -1.19 -1.17
N ILE A 20 2.71 -2.50 -0.99
CA ILE A 20 2.29 -3.55 -1.91
C ILE A 20 1.56 -4.62 -1.11
N LEU A 21 0.41 -5.06 -1.59
CA LEU A 21 -0.29 -6.26 -1.14
C LEU A 21 -0.26 -7.29 -2.26
N LEU A 22 0.05 -8.53 -1.92
CA LEU A 22 -0.14 -9.69 -2.77
C LEU A 22 -1.32 -10.50 -2.23
N ILE A 23 -2.38 -10.59 -3.02
CA ILE A 23 -3.64 -11.24 -2.66
C ILE A 23 -3.78 -12.50 -3.50
N ARG A 24 -3.99 -13.63 -2.82
CA ARG A 24 -4.21 -14.96 -3.40
C ARG A 24 -5.35 -15.62 -2.65
N ASP A 25 -6.30 -16.21 -3.38
CA ASP A 25 -7.46 -16.90 -2.81
C ASP A 25 -8.18 -16.05 -1.75
N ASP A 26 -8.40 -14.77 -2.06
CA ASP A 26 -9.05 -13.77 -1.19
C ASP A 26 -8.33 -13.53 0.15
N GLN A 27 -7.04 -13.77 0.20
CA GLN A 27 -6.21 -13.52 1.39
C GLN A 27 -4.95 -12.77 1.02
N VAL A 28 -4.49 -11.89 1.88
CA VAL A 28 -3.16 -11.29 1.73
C VAL A 28 -2.13 -12.33 2.13
N VAL A 29 -1.36 -12.82 1.14
CA VAL A 29 -0.30 -13.81 1.35
C VAL A 29 1.06 -13.16 1.57
N TRP A 30 1.22 -11.93 1.14
CA TRP A 30 2.43 -11.13 1.38
C TRP A 30 2.14 -9.64 1.27
N GLN A 31 2.89 -8.84 2.03
CA GLN A 31 2.81 -7.38 1.98
C GLN A 31 4.14 -6.73 2.35
N THR A 32 4.34 -5.49 1.89
CA THR A 32 5.38 -4.62 2.42
C THR A 32 5.00 -4.09 3.80
N HIS A 33 6.00 -3.72 4.59
CA HIS A 33 5.79 -3.02 5.86
C HIS A 33 6.27 -1.57 5.75
N PRO A 34 5.50 -0.58 6.23
CA PRO A 34 5.91 0.81 6.23
C PRO A 34 7.26 1.00 6.92
N LYS A 35 8.17 1.72 6.28
CA LYS A 35 9.46 2.12 6.86
C LYS A 35 9.36 3.55 7.35
N GLN A 36 9.20 3.69 8.65
CA GLN A 36 9.04 4.98 9.32
C GLN A 36 10.08 5.14 10.44
N THR A 37 10.49 6.36 10.70
CA THR A 37 11.35 6.75 11.83
C THR A 37 10.55 7.18 13.06
N GLY A 38 9.25 7.33 12.91
CA GLY A 38 8.27 7.69 13.94
C GLY A 38 6.87 7.76 13.32
N PHE A 39 5.87 8.06 14.12
CA PHE A 39 4.50 8.19 13.63
C PHE A 39 4.41 9.25 12.51
N ASN A 40 3.88 8.88 11.36
CA ASN A 40 3.79 9.70 10.13
C ASN A 40 5.12 10.33 9.71
N ALA A 41 6.21 9.62 9.88
CA ALA A 41 7.54 10.08 9.51
C ALA A 41 8.22 9.01 8.64
N PRO A 42 7.86 8.90 7.36
CA PRO A 42 8.42 7.90 6.47
C PRO A 42 9.92 8.08 6.29
N LEU A 43 10.62 6.96 6.11
CA LEU A 43 12.01 6.98 5.71
C LEU A 43 12.09 7.49 4.27
N GLN A 44 12.73 8.64 4.08
CA GLN A 44 12.82 9.31 2.79
C GLN A 44 14.24 9.31 2.24
N LEU A 45 14.34 9.28 0.91
CA LEU A 45 15.56 9.62 0.20
C LEU A 45 15.77 11.13 0.33
N SER A 46 16.85 11.55 0.93
CA SER A 46 17.15 12.97 1.12
C SER A 46 18.63 13.27 0.86
N LEU A 47 18.92 14.52 0.64
CA LEU A 47 20.28 15.02 0.56
C LEU A 47 20.71 15.55 1.93
N GLN A 48 21.98 15.35 2.26
CA GLN A 48 22.61 16.01 3.40
C GLN A 48 22.85 17.49 3.08
N MET A 49 23.19 18.29 4.10
CA MET A 49 23.44 19.71 3.92
C MET A 49 24.63 20.00 2.97
N ASP A 50 25.55 19.06 2.82
CA ASP A 50 26.68 19.12 1.89
C ASP A 50 26.34 18.68 0.45
N GLY A 51 25.06 18.32 0.19
CA GLY A 51 24.57 17.86 -1.11
C GLY A 51 24.80 16.37 -1.37
N SER A 52 25.42 15.62 -0.45
CA SER A 52 25.55 14.17 -0.57
C SER A 52 24.22 13.46 -0.29
N ALA A 53 23.96 12.35 -0.98
CA ALA A 53 22.80 11.52 -0.70
C ALA A 53 22.97 10.74 0.61
N ILE A 54 21.89 10.64 1.39
CA ILE A 54 21.86 9.71 2.53
C ILE A 54 21.72 8.29 1.95
N ASP A 55 22.65 7.42 2.29
CA ASP A 55 22.52 6.00 1.93
C ASP A 55 21.44 5.34 2.78
N VAL A 56 20.30 5.09 2.17
CA VAL A 56 19.17 4.38 2.77
C VAL A 56 19.12 2.90 2.38
N THR A 57 20.03 2.45 1.52
CA THR A 57 20.09 1.06 1.04
C THR A 57 20.06 0.04 2.18
N PRO A 58 20.80 0.23 3.31
CA PRO A 58 20.72 -0.70 4.43
C PRO A 58 19.36 -0.76 5.14
N ARG A 59 18.48 0.21 4.87
CA ARG A 59 17.15 0.30 5.47
C ARG A 59 16.03 -0.07 4.51
N ALA A 60 16.35 -0.28 3.22
CA ALA A 60 15.39 -0.74 2.23
C ALA A 60 15.03 -2.22 2.47
N ASP A 61 13.77 -2.55 2.31
CA ASP A 61 13.33 -3.95 2.25
C ASP A 61 13.49 -4.47 0.84
N LEU A 62 14.33 -5.49 0.72
CA LEU A 62 14.55 -6.23 -0.53
C LEU A 62 13.88 -7.58 -0.36
N CYS A 63 12.88 -7.88 -1.19
CA CYS A 63 12.17 -9.15 -1.14
C CYS A 63 12.06 -9.76 -2.54
N ASN A 64 12.08 -11.09 -2.58
CA ASN A 64 11.71 -11.89 -3.74
C ASN A 64 10.49 -12.73 -3.33
N VAL A 65 9.38 -12.54 -4.03
CA VAL A 65 8.08 -13.12 -3.68
C VAL A 65 7.62 -14.01 -4.83
N GLU A 66 7.30 -15.26 -4.52
CA GLU A 66 6.77 -16.20 -5.50
C GLU A 66 5.35 -15.80 -5.92
N LEU A 67 5.10 -15.79 -7.23
CA LEU A 67 3.82 -15.47 -7.82
C LEU A 67 3.13 -16.73 -8.37
N CYS A 68 1.83 -16.81 -8.17
CA CYS A 68 0.97 -17.84 -8.75
C CYS A 68 -0.03 -17.18 -9.71
N LYS A 69 -0.42 -17.93 -10.73
CA LYS A 69 -1.46 -17.46 -11.68
C LYS A 69 -2.75 -17.13 -10.93
N GLY A 70 -3.28 -15.94 -11.19
CA GLY A 70 -4.47 -15.42 -10.53
C GLY A 70 -4.17 -14.56 -9.31
N ASP A 71 -2.91 -14.40 -8.91
CA ASP A 71 -2.53 -13.44 -7.87
C ASP A 71 -2.90 -12.02 -8.28
N VAL A 72 -3.45 -11.26 -7.34
CA VAL A 72 -3.71 -9.84 -7.51
C VAL A 72 -2.69 -9.05 -6.71
N ILE A 73 -2.00 -8.15 -7.40
CA ILE A 73 -1.02 -7.25 -6.81
C ILE A 73 -1.66 -5.86 -6.73
N VAL A 74 -1.78 -5.32 -5.53
CA VAL A 74 -2.22 -3.95 -5.29
C VAL A 74 -1.04 -3.14 -4.78
N VAL A 75 -0.69 -2.07 -5.50
CA VAL A 75 0.35 -1.12 -5.10
C VAL A 75 -0.31 0.21 -4.81
N GLY A 76 0.04 0.84 -3.69
CA GLY A 76 -0.55 2.12 -3.31
C GLY A 76 0.41 3.04 -2.58
N SER A 77 0.11 4.36 -2.63
CA SER A 77 0.68 5.32 -1.70
C SER A 77 0.07 5.18 -0.31
N ASP A 78 0.62 5.87 0.67
CA ASP A 78 0.06 5.95 2.01
C ASP A 78 -1.38 6.51 1.99
N GLY A 79 -1.72 7.40 1.06
CA GLY A 79 -3.08 7.87 0.87
C GLY A 79 -4.12 6.77 0.65
N LEU A 80 -3.74 5.60 0.10
CA LEU A 80 -4.59 4.41 0.08
C LEU A 80 -4.61 3.74 1.45
N PHE A 81 -3.43 3.35 1.96
CA PHE A 81 -3.32 2.46 3.12
C PHE A 81 -3.64 3.14 4.46
N ASP A 82 -3.58 4.46 4.52
CA ASP A 82 -4.03 5.24 5.68
C ASP A 82 -5.56 5.36 5.76
N ASN A 83 -6.26 5.19 4.63
CA ASN A 83 -7.69 5.46 4.52
C ASN A 83 -8.57 4.23 4.25
N VAL A 84 -7.99 3.10 3.84
CA VAL A 84 -8.72 1.87 3.51
C VAL A 84 -8.10 0.69 4.23
N PHE A 85 -8.91 -0.04 5.00
CA PHE A 85 -8.44 -1.25 5.67
C PHE A 85 -8.12 -2.34 4.66
N GLN A 86 -7.15 -3.18 5.01
CA GLN A 86 -6.73 -4.31 4.18
C GLN A 86 -7.89 -5.25 3.82
N GLU A 87 -8.80 -5.48 4.76
CA GLU A 87 -9.97 -6.32 4.59
C GLU A 87 -10.95 -5.73 3.55
N GLU A 88 -11.06 -4.41 3.50
CA GLU A 88 -11.87 -3.72 2.48
C GLU A 88 -11.25 -3.89 1.10
N ILE A 89 -9.92 -3.73 0.98
CA ILE A 89 -9.18 -3.96 -0.27
C ILE A 89 -9.40 -5.40 -0.76
N VAL A 90 -9.21 -6.38 0.11
CA VAL A 90 -9.44 -7.80 -0.21
C VAL A 90 -10.88 -8.05 -0.64
N GLY A 91 -11.86 -7.48 0.08
CA GLY A 91 -13.28 -7.60 -0.25
C GLY A 91 -13.61 -7.06 -1.65
N MET A 92 -12.96 -5.98 -2.06
CA MET A 92 -13.13 -5.40 -3.40
C MET A 92 -12.44 -6.26 -4.47
N VAL A 93 -11.25 -6.81 -4.19
CA VAL A 93 -10.50 -7.66 -5.13
C VAL A 93 -11.29 -8.91 -5.52
N LYS A 94 -12.11 -9.49 -4.64
CA LYS A 94 -12.99 -10.62 -4.97
C LYS A 94 -13.84 -10.39 -6.21
N THR A 95 -14.31 -9.16 -6.42
CA THR A 95 -15.16 -8.82 -7.57
C THR A 95 -14.45 -8.90 -8.91
N ILE A 96 -13.10 -8.90 -8.93
CA ILE A 96 -12.31 -9.15 -10.15
C ILE A 96 -12.40 -10.62 -10.55
N HIS A 97 -12.24 -11.53 -9.60
CA HIS A 97 -12.26 -12.97 -9.85
C HIS A 97 -13.61 -13.43 -10.39
N ASP A 98 -14.68 -12.74 -10.03
CA ASP A 98 -16.03 -12.99 -10.55
C ASP A 98 -16.21 -12.52 -12.02
N GLY A 99 -15.16 -11.95 -12.65
CA GLY A 99 -15.18 -11.48 -14.04
C GLY A 99 -16.01 -10.22 -14.28
N ASN A 100 -16.48 -9.56 -13.23
CA ASN A 100 -17.36 -8.40 -13.31
C ASN A 100 -16.61 -7.07 -13.42
N ARG A 101 -15.31 -7.04 -13.16
CA ARG A 101 -14.50 -5.82 -13.12
C ARG A 101 -13.12 -6.04 -13.74
N SER A 102 -12.60 -5.01 -14.42
CA SER A 102 -11.19 -4.97 -14.83
C SER A 102 -10.32 -4.41 -13.73
N GLU A 103 -9.00 -4.62 -13.84
CA GLU A 103 -7.99 -4.06 -12.94
C GLU A 103 -8.06 -2.54 -12.84
N GLN A 104 -8.34 -1.86 -13.99
CA GLN A 104 -8.51 -0.41 -14.02
C GLN A 104 -9.72 0.04 -13.20
N HIS A 105 -10.88 -0.60 -13.39
CA HIS A 105 -12.05 -0.26 -12.59
C HIS A 105 -11.84 -0.49 -11.09
N MET A 106 -11.08 -1.53 -10.74
CA MET A 106 -10.72 -1.79 -9.35
C MET A 106 -9.82 -0.68 -8.78
N ALA A 107 -8.80 -0.25 -9.54
CA ALA A 107 -7.95 0.85 -9.12
C ALA A 107 -8.75 2.14 -8.91
N ASP A 108 -9.68 2.46 -9.84
CA ASP A 108 -10.55 3.63 -9.75
C ASP A 108 -11.49 3.55 -8.52
N ASP A 109 -12.04 2.36 -8.23
CA ASP A 109 -12.90 2.14 -7.07
C ASP A 109 -12.14 2.29 -5.76
N LEU A 110 -10.90 1.76 -5.67
CA LEU A 110 -10.02 1.90 -4.50
C LEU A 110 -9.63 3.37 -4.26
N VAL A 111 -9.26 4.11 -5.32
CA VAL A 111 -9.00 5.56 -5.22
C VAL A 111 -10.24 6.28 -4.73
N SER A 112 -11.41 5.97 -5.28
CA SER A 112 -12.68 6.61 -4.91
C SER A 112 -13.05 6.33 -3.45
N LEU A 113 -12.82 5.10 -2.97
CA LEU A 113 -13.05 4.73 -1.57
C LEU A 113 -12.08 5.47 -0.65
N ALA A 114 -10.78 5.41 -0.95
CA ALA A 114 -9.74 6.08 -0.15
C ALA A 114 -10.00 7.60 -0.07
N TYR A 115 -10.34 8.23 -1.19
CA TYR A 115 -10.67 9.65 -1.23
C TYR A 115 -11.88 10.00 -0.36
N ARG A 116 -12.98 9.23 -0.47
CA ARG A 116 -14.15 9.45 0.39
C ARG A 116 -13.82 9.31 1.87
N ASN A 117 -13.09 8.25 2.22
CA ASN A 117 -12.71 7.98 3.60
C ASN A 117 -11.78 9.07 4.15
N SER A 118 -10.86 9.58 3.34
CA SER A 118 -9.90 10.62 3.74
C SER A 118 -10.58 11.92 4.19
N LEU A 119 -11.78 12.21 3.67
CA LEU A 119 -12.54 13.41 3.99
C LEU A 119 -13.51 13.23 5.17
N GLN A 120 -13.65 12.02 5.73
CA GLN A 120 -14.54 11.78 6.87
C GLN A 120 -13.82 12.08 8.18
N SER A 121 -14.41 12.91 9.01
CA SER A 121 -13.82 13.36 10.28
C SER A 121 -14.04 12.41 11.47
N ASP A 122 -14.99 11.49 11.34
CA ASP A 122 -15.44 10.58 12.42
C ASP A 122 -15.35 9.08 12.06
N LEU A 123 -14.91 8.78 10.83
CA LEU A 123 -14.69 7.41 10.39
C LEU A 123 -13.46 6.81 11.09
N THR A 124 -13.55 5.57 11.53
CA THR A 124 -12.36 4.81 11.91
C THR A 124 -11.61 4.38 10.67
N THR A 125 -10.35 4.77 10.56
CA THR A 125 -9.46 4.45 9.43
C THR A 125 -8.16 3.83 9.94
N PRO A 126 -7.36 3.16 9.11
CA PRO A 126 -6.04 2.69 9.52
C PRO A 126 -5.19 3.81 10.13
N TRP A 127 -5.22 5.00 9.54
CA TRP A 127 -4.56 6.20 10.08
C TRP A 127 -4.99 6.52 11.50
N SER A 128 -6.31 6.57 11.77
CA SER A 128 -6.82 6.93 13.10
C SER A 128 -6.46 5.88 14.15
N VAL A 129 -6.41 4.60 13.77
CA VAL A 129 -5.98 3.50 14.63
C VAL A 129 -4.49 3.60 14.97
N GLU A 130 -3.64 3.88 13.97
CA GLU A 130 -2.19 4.05 14.20
C GLU A 130 -1.90 5.32 15.02
N ALA A 131 -2.67 6.40 14.81
CA ALA A 131 -2.58 7.61 15.63
C ALA A 131 -2.87 7.32 17.10
N GLU A 132 -3.93 6.56 17.39
CA GLU A 132 -4.29 6.16 18.75
C GLU A 132 -3.18 5.31 19.39
N ARG A 133 -2.63 4.34 18.66
CA ARG A 133 -1.48 3.53 19.12
C ARG A 133 -0.25 4.38 19.43
N ALA A 134 -0.05 5.46 18.68
CA ALA A 134 1.03 6.43 18.91
C ALA A 134 0.70 7.46 20.01
N GLY A 135 -0.43 7.32 20.73
CA GLY A 135 -0.85 8.26 21.77
C GLY A 135 -1.32 9.61 21.23
N ARG A 136 -1.80 9.66 19.98
CA ARG A 136 -2.32 10.85 19.32
C ARG A 136 -3.86 10.79 19.25
N SER A 137 -4.51 11.94 19.45
CA SER A 137 -5.99 12.03 19.40
C SER A 137 -6.49 12.45 18.02
N TYR A 138 -6.08 11.73 16.98
CA TYR A 138 -6.61 11.92 15.63
C TYR A 138 -7.81 11.00 15.40
N ARG A 139 -8.80 11.52 14.69
CA ARG A 139 -9.97 10.76 14.24
C ARG A 139 -10.23 11.03 12.77
N GLY A 140 -10.90 10.10 12.12
CA GLY A 140 -11.24 10.23 10.71
C GLY A 140 -10.13 9.81 9.78
N GLY A 141 -10.29 10.20 8.52
CA GLY A 141 -9.33 9.97 7.47
C GLY A 141 -8.19 10.98 7.44
N LYS A 142 -7.17 10.66 6.64
CA LYS A 142 -6.03 11.53 6.34
C LYS A 142 -6.10 11.96 4.88
N PRO A 143 -6.48 13.23 4.58
CA PRO A 143 -6.38 13.75 3.21
C PRO A 143 -4.93 13.72 2.72
N ASP A 144 -4.71 13.08 1.57
CA ASP A 144 -3.39 12.90 0.97
C ASP A 144 -3.52 12.64 -0.54
N ASP A 145 -2.39 12.61 -1.25
CA ASP A 145 -2.31 12.16 -2.64
C ASP A 145 -2.50 10.63 -2.71
N ILE A 146 -3.46 10.19 -3.52
CA ILE A 146 -3.82 8.78 -3.63
C ILE A 146 -3.39 8.24 -4.99
N THR A 147 -2.48 7.29 -4.97
CA THR A 147 -2.07 6.55 -6.16
C THR A 147 -2.32 5.07 -5.93
N VAL A 148 -2.96 4.40 -6.91
CA VAL A 148 -3.25 2.97 -6.86
C VAL A 148 -2.94 2.32 -8.20
N LEU A 149 -2.28 1.17 -8.14
CA LEU A 149 -2.07 0.26 -9.26
C LEU A 149 -2.64 -1.11 -8.89
N VAL A 150 -3.37 -1.73 -9.80
CA VAL A 150 -3.85 -3.11 -9.67
C VAL A 150 -3.37 -3.92 -10.85
N CYS A 151 -2.86 -5.10 -10.59
CA CYS A 151 -2.36 -6.01 -11.61
C CYS A 151 -2.75 -7.44 -11.26
N ILE A 152 -3.15 -8.24 -12.25
CA ILE A 152 -3.36 -9.69 -12.14
C ILE A 152 -2.17 -10.39 -12.79
N TYR A 153 -1.62 -11.38 -12.10
CA TYR A 153 -0.53 -12.21 -12.57
C TYR A 153 -0.99 -13.46 -13.32
#